data_4b1a98d3cf7f3078f6c203a9ffb66707
#
_entry.id   4b1a98d3cf7f3078f6c203a9ffb66707
#
_cell.length_a   1.000
_cell.length_b   1.000
_cell.length_c   1.000
_cell.angle_alpha   90.00
_cell.angle_beta   90.00
_cell.angle_gamma   90.00
#
_symmetry.space_group_name_H-M   'P 1'
#
loop_
_entity.id
_entity.type
_entity.pdbx_description
1 polymer ?
#
loop_
_entity_poly.entity_id
_entity_poly.type
_entity_poly.pdbx_seq_one_letter_code
_entity_poly.pdbx_strand_id
1 'polypeptide(L)'
;MGRVLRILAPNPGPFTLEGTNTWIVGADPAIVIDPGPSEPQHLEAVIDAAGSVGAILLTHHHLDHAPGAAWLAAHTGAPVLAARPELGEREVVDGAVIEAGGVSLHVVATPGHAPDHLAFLAEHEGWLFTGDTVLGRGTSVVDPPEGDMAAYLRSLEALLELRPRRLYPGHGPVVERAPEWLAEYLEHRRMRERQVVDALGRTKEPRSPAELASEIYAGYPDELLPAAARTVLAHLQKLQDEGIVTEDHQRFALAGPRGSNTT
;
A
#
# COMPACT_ATOMS: atom_id res chain seq x y z
N MET A 1 -26.28 -4.93 -9.83
CA MET A 1 -25.42 -4.05 -9.02
C MET A 1 -24.44 -4.95 -8.28
N GLY A 2 -23.15 -4.77 -8.46
CA GLY A 2 -22.14 -5.56 -7.75
C GLY A 2 -22.28 -5.38 -6.23
N ARG A 3 -21.92 -6.43 -5.46
CA ARG A 3 -21.90 -6.42 -3.99
C ARG A 3 -20.45 -6.35 -3.53
N VAL A 4 -20.16 -5.56 -2.49
CA VAL A 4 -18.87 -5.61 -1.78
C VAL A 4 -19.17 -5.86 -0.31
N LEU A 5 -18.58 -6.91 0.24
CA LEU A 5 -18.63 -7.21 1.67
C LEU A 5 -17.23 -7.14 2.26
N ARG A 6 -17.13 -6.74 3.52
CA ARG A 6 -15.93 -6.76 4.30
C ARG A 6 -15.99 -7.84 5.37
N ILE A 7 -14.99 -8.69 5.40
CA ILE A 7 -14.71 -9.58 6.55
C ILE A 7 -13.41 -9.09 7.18
N LEU A 8 -13.47 -8.66 8.43
CA LEU A 8 -12.34 -8.12 9.15
C LEU A 8 -11.56 -9.25 9.82
N ALA A 9 -10.28 -9.37 9.51
CA ALA A 9 -9.41 -10.35 10.16
C ALA A 9 -9.09 -9.96 11.61
N PRO A 10 -8.95 -10.93 12.54
CA PRO A 10 -8.72 -10.67 13.96
C PRO A 10 -7.24 -10.40 14.29
N ASN A 11 -6.60 -9.51 13.54
CA ASN A 11 -5.19 -9.16 13.67
C ASN A 11 -4.97 -7.64 13.93
N PRO A 12 -5.66 -7.03 14.93
CA PRO A 12 -5.49 -5.61 15.21
C PRO A 12 -4.06 -5.28 15.65
N GLY A 13 -3.56 -4.14 15.19
CA GLY A 13 -2.20 -3.70 15.51
C GLY A 13 -1.89 -2.28 15.04
N PRO A 14 -0.70 -1.77 15.37
CA PRO A 14 -0.29 -0.41 14.98
C PRO A 14 -0.28 -0.18 13.46
N PHE A 15 -0.04 -1.23 12.67
CA PHE A 15 0.01 -1.17 11.22
C PHE A 15 -1.28 -1.67 10.55
N THR A 16 -1.97 -2.60 11.19
CA THR A 16 -3.20 -3.21 10.68
C THR A 16 -4.48 -2.54 11.18
N LEU A 17 -4.36 -1.54 12.04
CA LEU A 17 -5.49 -0.83 12.67
C LEU A 17 -6.42 -1.80 13.42
N GLU A 18 -7.69 -1.88 13.02
CA GLU A 18 -8.66 -2.84 13.58
C GLU A 18 -8.45 -4.27 13.07
N GLY A 19 -7.62 -4.45 12.04
CA GLY A 19 -7.31 -5.70 11.35
C GLY A 19 -7.26 -5.52 9.84
N THR A 20 -6.93 -6.59 9.13
CA THR A 20 -6.92 -6.63 7.67
C THR A 20 -8.33 -6.77 7.12
N ASN A 21 -8.67 -6.00 6.12
CA ASN A 21 -9.92 -6.08 5.40
C ASN A 21 -9.81 -7.13 4.29
N THR A 22 -10.47 -8.27 4.43
CA THR A 22 -10.75 -9.17 3.32
C THR A 22 -11.99 -8.69 2.60
N TRP A 23 -11.89 -8.45 1.28
CA TRP A 23 -13.00 -7.98 0.47
C TRP A 23 -13.60 -9.11 -0.35
N ILE A 24 -14.91 -9.27 -0.30
CA ILE A 24 -15.68 -10.19 -1.15
C ILE A 24 -16.45 -9.34 -2.15
N VAL A 25 -16.18 -9.54 -3.44
CA VAL A 25 -16.65 -8.69 -4.53
C VAL A 25 -17.47 -9.49 -5.52
N GLY A 26 -18.59 -8.93 -5.93
CA GLY A 26 -19.50 -9.54 -6.90
C GLY A 26 -20.51 -10.52 -6.27
N ALA A 27 -21.04 -11.39 -7.10
CA ALA A 27 -22.00 -12.44 -6.72
C ALA A 27 -21.36 -13.81 -6.95
N ASP A 28 -22.14 -14.86 -6.87
CA ASP A 28 -21.74 -16.26 -7.04
C ASP A 28 -21.33 -16.58 -8.51
N PRO A 29 -20.06 -17.00 -8.79
CA PRO A 29 -18.91 -17.10 -7.86
C PRO A 29 -18.24 -15.75 -7.58
N ALA A 30 -17.99 -15.44 -6.31
CA ALA A 30 -17.40 -14.16 -5.89
C ALA A 30 -15.87 -14.09 -6.11
N ILE A 31 -15.34 -12.87 -6.10
CA ILE A 31 -13.89 -12.60 -6.00
C ILE A 31 -13.57 -12.32 -4.53
N VAL A 32 -12.51 -12.93 -4.00
CA VAL A 32 -11.96 -12.62 -2.69
C VAL A 32 -10.64 -11.87 -2.86
N ILE A 33 -10.51 -10.67 -2.27
CA ILE A 33 -9.27 -9.89 -2.29
C ILE A 33 -8.68 -9.89 -0.89
N ASP A 34 -7.39 -10.22 -0.79
CA ASP A 34 -6.59 -10.30 0.45
C ASP A 34 -7.28 -11.13 1.53
N PRO A 35 -7.21 -12.47 1.46
CA PRO A 35 -7.83 -13.34 2.44
C PRO A 35 -7.25 -13.21 3.86
N GLY A 36 -6.20 -12.40 4.02
CA GLY A 36 -5.64 -12.05 5.32
C GLY A 36 -4.68 -13.11 5.89
N PRO A 37 -4.47 -13.10 7.22
CA PRO A 37 -3.64 -14.08 7.89
C PRO A 37 -4.25 -15.48 7.84
N SER A 38 -3.41 -16.51 8.06
CA SER A 38 -3.87 -17.92 8.05
C SER A 38 -4.61 -18.26 9.36
N GLU A 39 -5.72 -17.58 9.61
CA GLU A 39 -6.59 -17.77 10.78
C GLU A 39 -7.85 -18.56 10.38
N PRO A 40 -8.01 -19.83 10.80
CA PRO A 40 -9.08 -20.70 10.31
C PRO A 40 -10.48 -20.11 10.47
N GLN A 41 -10.81 -19.52 11.63
CA GLN A 41 -12.13 -18.95 11.87
C GLN A 41 -12.45 -17.77 10.96
N HIS A 42 -11.43 -16.95 10.62
CA HIS A 42 -11.58 -15.86 9.67
C HIS A 42 -11.83 -16.39 8.26
N LEU A 43 -11.04 -17.38 7.82
CA LEU A 43 -11.14 -17.96 6.50
C LEU A 43 -12.44 -18.73 6.28
N GLU A 44 -12.95 -19.43 7.31
CA GLU A 44 -14.29 -20.04 7.32
C GLU A 44 -15.38 -18.98 7.13
N ALA A 45 -15.29 -17.85 7.86
CA ALA A 45 -16.24 -16.75 7.72
C ALA A 45 -16.19 -16.11 6.32
N VAL A 46 -15.01 -16.07 5.69
CA VAL A 46 -14.86 -15.61 4.29
C VAL A 46 -15.60 -16.56 3.34
N ILE A 47 -15.44 -17.88 3.48
CA ILE A 47 -16.16 -18.89 2.66
C ILE A 47 -17.67 -18.75 2.86
N ASP A 48 -18.14 -18.70 4.10
CA ASP A 48 -19.57 -18.60 4.42
C ASP A 48 -20.20 -17.35 3.79
N ALA A 49 -19.47 -16.23 3.80
CA ALA A 49 -19.95 -14.98 3.25
C ALA A 49 -19.86 -14.92 1.71
N ALA A 50 -18.86 -15.57 1.12
CA ALA A 50 -18.67 -15.62 -0.33
C ALA A 50 -19.65 -16.56 -1.05
N GLY A 51 -20.00 -17.68 -0.42
CA GLY A 51 -20.70 -18.80 -1.08
C GLY A 51 -19.71 -19.60 -1.95
N SER A 52 -19.73 -19.43 -3.26
CA SER A 52 -18.64 -19.95 -4.11
C SER A 52 -17.61 -18.86 -4.45
N VAL A 53 -16.35 -19.26 -4.58
CA VAL A 53 -15.24 -18.36 -4.91
C VAL A 53 -14.74 -18.67 -6.31
N GLY A 54 -14.72 -17.65 -7.17
CA GLY A 54 -14.27 -17.76 -8.56
C GLY A 54 -12.80 -17.40 -8.73
N ALA A 55 -12.27 -16.49 -7.88
CA ALA A 55 -10.87 -16.10 -7.87
C ALA A 55 -10.48 -15.52 -6.50
N ILE A 56 -9.22 -15.70 -6.13
CA ILE A 56 -8.57 -15.13 -4.96
C ILE A 56 -7.48 -14.19 -5.47
N LEU A 57 -7.56 -12.90 -5.12
CA LEU A 57 -6.61 -11.89 -5.54
C LEU A 57 -5.76 -11.44 -4.36
N LEU A 58 -4.46 -11.27 -4.59
CA LEU A 58 -3.56 -10.67 -3.62
C LEU A 58 -3.12 -9.29 -4.10
N THR A 59 -3.24 -8.29 -3.23
CA THR A 59 -2.68 -6.98 -3.50
C THR A 59 -1.16 -7.02 -3.41
N HIS A 60 -0.60 -7.72 -2.41
CA HIS A 60 0.83 -7.88 -2.21
C HIS A 60 1.14 -9.04 -1.25
N HIS A 61 2.45 -9.29 -1.04
CA HIS A 61 2.94 -10.49 -0.35
C HIS A 61 2.96 -10.44 1.18
N HIS A 62 2.62 -9.33 1.83
CA HIS A 62 2.75 -9.20 3.28
C HIS A 62 1.94 -10.23 4.06
N LEU A 63 2.44 -10.55 5.27
CA LEU A 63 1.94 -11.66 6.08
C LEU A 63 0.54 -11.47 6.64
N ASP A 64 0.03 -10.28 6.60
CA ASP A 64 -1.33 -9.95 7.00
C ASP A 64 -2.33 -9.97 5.83
N HIS A 65 -1.86 -10.13 4.57
CA HIS A 65 -2.69 -10.18 3.36
C HIS A 65 -2.69 -11.55 2.69
N ALA A 66 -1.50 -12.15 2.48
CA ALA A 66 -1.32 -13.29 1.59
C ALA A 66 -1.50 -14.69 2.22
N PRO A 67 -1.13 -14.97 3.48
CA PRO A 67 -1.02 -16.34 3.98
C PRO A 67 -2.31 -17.17 3.93
N GLY A 68 -3.47 -16.53 4.05
CA GLY A 68 -4.77 -17.19 3.96
C GLY A 68 -5.11 -17.73 2.56
N ALA A 69 -4.43 -17.26 1.51
CA ALA A 69 -4.77 -17.58 0.13
C ALA A 69 -4.62 -19.07 -0.20
N ALA A 70 -3.53 -19.70 0.21
CA ALA A 70 -3.30 -21.12 -0.04
C ALA A 70 -4.34 -22.02 0.65
N TRP A 71 -4.72 -21.68 1.89
CA TRP A 71 -5.76 -22.40 2.60
C TRP A 71 -7.12 -22.23 1.92
N LEU A 72 -7.47 -20.99 1.53
CA LEU A 72 -8.72 -20.67 0.87
C LEU A 72 -8.82 -21.38 -0.50
N ALA A 73 -7.74 -21.38 -1.29
CA ALA A 73 -7.66 -22.09 -2.57
C ALA A 73 -7.89 -23.61 -2.42
N ALA A 74 -7.25 -24.22 -1.41
CA ALA A 74 -7.41 -25.64 -1.13
C ALA A 74 -8.85 -26.03 -0.78
N HIS A 75 -9.62 -25.13 -0.15
CA HIS A 75 -10.99 -25.39 0.29
C HIS A 75 -12.06 -25.03 -0.76
N THR A 76 -11.75 -24.08 -1.65
CA THR A 76 -12.71 -23.59 -2.65
C THR A 76 -12.43 -24.07 -4.06
N GLY A 77 -11.20 -24.50 -4.36
CA GLY A 77 -10.73 -24.81 -5.72
C GLY A 77 -10.51 -23.55 -6.57
N ALA A 78 -10.63 -22.35 -6.00
CA ALA A 78 -10.44 -21.11 -6.74
C ALA A 78 -8.95 -20.82 -6.96
N PRO A 79 -8.56 -20.32 -8.16
CA PRO A 79 -7.17 -19.96 -8.43
C PRO A 79 -6.76 -18.73 -7.62
N VAL A 80 -5.50 -18.72 -7.14
CA VAL A 80 -4.86 -17.54 -6.55
C VAL A 80 -4.15 -16.76 -7.65
N LEU A 81 -4.41 -15.46 -7.73
CA LEU A 81 -3.84 -14.53 -8.69
C LEU A 81 -3.03 -13.47 -7.93
N ALA A 82 -1.75 -13.35 -8.24
CA ALA A 82 -0.81 -12.43 -7.59
C ALA A 82 0.23 -11.92 -8.57
N ALA A 83 0.92 -10.81 -8.23
CA ALA A 83 2.04 -10.33 -9.02
C ALA A 83 3.27 -11.24 -8.92
N ARG A 84 3.41 -11.97 -7.80
CA ARG A 84 4.51 -12.94 -7.59
C ARG A 84 4.03 -14.35 -7.90
N PRO A 85 4.70 -15.06 -8.85
CA PRO A 85 4.32 -16.43 -9.21
C PRO A 85 4.35 -17.43 -8.03
N GLU A 86 5.24 -17.21 -7.05
CA GLU A 86 5.36 -18.06 -5.87
C GLU A 86 4.19 -17.95 -4.88
N LEU A 87 3.38 -16.90 -4.99
CA LEU A 87 2.21 -16.68 -4.14
C LEU A 87 0.90 -17.16 -4.77
N GLY A 88 0.88 -17.40 -6.07
CA GLY A 88 -0.33 -17.72 -6.80
C GLY A 88 -0.14 -18.73 -7.92
N GLU A 89 -1.24 -19.31 -8.38
CA GLU A 89 -1.24 -20.21 -9.54
C GLU A 89 -1.10 -19.45 -10.86
N ARG A 90 -1.42 -18.16 -10.88
CA ARG A 90 -1.35 -17.29 -12.04
C ARG A 90 -0.73 -15.96 -11.68
N GLU A 91 0.31 -15.61 -12.43
CA GLU A 91 0.87 -14.25 -12.38
C GLU A 91 -0.12 -13.26 -13.00
N VAL A 92 -0.28 -12.12 -12.33
CA VAL A 92 -1.14 -11.02 -12.78
C VAL A 92 -0.29 -9.77 -12.93
N VAL A 93 -0.42 -9.13 -14.08
CA VAL A 93 0.37 -7.93 -14.43
C VAL A 93 -0.55 -6.72 -14.62
N ASP A 94 0.06 -5.55 -14.63
CA ASP A 94 -0.62 -4.28 -14.93
C ASP A 94 -1.45 -4.35 -16.22
N GLY A 95 -2.66 -3.78 -16.19
CA GLY A 95 -3.59 -3.78 -17.31
C GLY A 95 -4.36 -5.09 -17.53
N ALA A 96 -4.09 -6.15 -16.77
CA ALA A 96 -4.90 -7.38 -16.83
C ALA A 96 -6.33 -7.11 -16.35
N VAL A 97 -7.29 -7.90 -16.85
CA VAL A 97 -8.70 -7.84 -16.45
C VAL A 97 -9.13 -9.18 -15.89
N ILE A 98 -9.76 -9.15 -14.72
CA ILE A 98 -10.25 -10.31 -14.01
C ILE A 98 -11.77 -10.21 -13.92
N GLU A 99 -12.45 -11.22 -14.46
CA GLU A 99 -13.92 -11.26 -14.50
C GLU A 99 -14.44 -12.43 -13.66
N ALA A 100 -15.20 -12.12 -12.62
CA ALA A 100 -15.97 -13.07 -11.84
C ALA A 100 -17.10 -12.35 -11.09
N GLY A 101 -18.14 -13.09 -10.70
CA GLY A 101 -19.22 -12.53 -9.87
C GLY A 101 -19.99 -11.39 -10.51
N GLY A 102 -19.95 -11.25 -11.83
CA GLY A 102 -20.57 -10.12 -12.54
C GLY A 102 -19.84 -8.78 -12.36
N VAL A 103 -18.57 -8.82 -11.93
CA VAL A 103 -17.71 -7.63 -11.81
C VAL A 103 -16.46 -7.84 -12.64
N SER A 104 -15.99 -6.78 -13.31
CA SER A 104 -14.74 -6.74 -14.04
C SER A 104 -13.76 -5.86 -13.26
N LEU A 105 -12.63 -6.44 -12.83
CA LEU A 105 -11.57 -5.77 -12.09
C LEU A 105 -10.36 -5.55 -12.99
N HIS A 106 -10.00 -4.30 -13.25
CA HIS A 106 -8.76 -3.93 -13.92
C HIS A 106 -7.62 -3.90 -12.91
N VAL A 107 -6.54 -4.59 -13.23
CA VAL A 107 -5.32 -4.64 -12.41
C VAL A 107 -4.49 -3.38 -12.66
N VAL A 108 -4.08 -2.71 -11.61
CA VAL A 108 -3.22 -1.53 -11.65
C VAL A 108 -1.99 -1.79 -10.79
N ALA A 109 -0.80 -1.82 -11.38
CA ALA A 109 0.42 -1.94 -10.60
C ALA A 109 0.66 -0.67 -9.78
N THR A 110 0.86 -0.84 -8.47
CA THR A 110 1.05 0.26 -7.51
C THR A 110 2.26 0.02 -6.60
N PRO A 111 3.46 -0.20 -7.20
CA PRO A 111 4.66 -0.44 -6.42
C PRO A 111 5.01 0.76 -5.53
N GLY A 112 5.69 0.49 -4.42
CA GLY A 112 6.22 1.52 -3.54
C GLY A 112 6.02 1.25 -2.05
N HIS A 113 4.87 0.74 -1.60
CA HIS A 113 4.73 0.13 -0.29
C HIS A 113 5.41 -1.25 -0.26
N ALA A 114 5.11 -2.05 -1.27
CA ALA A 114 5.78 -3.30 -1.61
C ALA A 114 6.07 -3.32 -3.12
N PRO A 115 7.11 -4.04 -3.58
CA PRO A 115 7.50 -4.03 -4.99
C PRO A 115 6.49 -4.73 -5.90
N ASP A 116 5.72 -5.67 -5.37
CA ASP A 116 4.71 -6.49 -6.05
C ASP A 116 3.27 -5.97 -5.85
N HIS A 117 3.12 -4.75 -5.34
CA HIS A 117 1.80 -4.25 -4.97
C HIS A 117 0.91 -3.97 -6.19
N LEU A 118 -0.34 -4.47 -6.10
CA LEU A 118 -1.41 -4.28 -7.06
C LEU A 118 -2.62 -3.61 -6.39
N ALA A 119 -3.30 -2.75 -7.14
CA ALA A 119 -4.65 -2.30 -6.85
C ALA A 119 -5.63 -2.86 -7.89
N PHE A 120 -6.92 -2.94 -7.55
CA PHE A 120 -7.95 -3.48 -8.42
C PHE A 120 -9.08 -2.47 -8.61
N LEU A 121 -9.33 -2.07 -9.86
CA LEU A 121 -10.34 -1.08 -10.21
C LEU A 121 -11.57 -1.75 -10.86
N ALA A 122 -12.74 -1.64 -10.23
CA ALA A 122 -14.03 -1.86 -10.87
C ALA A 122 -14.47 -0.55 -11.50
N GLU A 123 -14.11 -0.32 -12.76
CA GLU A 123 -14.27 0.97 -13.44
C GLU A 123 -15.73 1.41 -13.52
N HIS A 124 -16.61 0.49 -13.89
CA HIS A 124 -18.04 0.79 -14.04
C HIS A 124 -18.68 1.26 -12.72
N GLU A 125 -18.32 0.63 -11.61
CA GLU A 125 -18.79 0.96 -10.27
C GLU A 125 -18.05 2.16 -9.66
N GLY A 126 -16.83 2.42 -10.14
CA GLY A 126 -15.91 3.41 -9.58
C GLY A 126 -15.31 2.96 -8.24
N TRP A 127 -15.14 1.66 -8.03
CA TRP A 127 -14.54 1.09 -6.83
C TRP A 127 -13.06 0.79 -7.04
N LEU A 128 -12.23 1.18 -6.09
CA LEU A 128 -10.80 0.89 -6.13
C LEU A 128 -10.40 0.17 -4.83
N PHE A 129 -9.90 -1.04 -4.96
CA PHE A 129 -9.30 -1.83 -3.88
C PHE A 129 -7.82 -1.49 -3.83
N THR A 130 -7.40 -0.78 -2.79
CA THR A 130 -6.10 -0.12 -2.73
C THR A 130 -5.03 -0.92 -2.00
N GLY A 131 -5.40 -2.07 -1.39
CA GLY A 131 -4.49 -2.75 -0.47
C GLY A 131 -3.87 -1.74 0.49
N ASP A 132 -2.55 -1.78 0.60
CA ASP A 132 -1.78 -0.90 1.47
C ASP A 132 -1.11 0.28 0.77
N THR A 133 -1.40 0.52 -0.51
CA THR A 133 -1.01 1.79 -1.15
C THR A 133 -1.72 2.96 -0.49
N VAL A 134 -3.03 2.83 -0.19
CA VAL A 134 -3.81 3.87 0.49
C VAL A 134 -4.70 3.25 1.55
N LEU A 135 -4.50 3.64 2.81
CA LEU A 135 -5.29 3.17 3.95
C LEU A 135 -6.54 4.02 4.16
N GLY A 136 -7.52 3.46 4.86
CA GLY A 136 -8.76 4.17 5.20
C GLY A 136 -8.59 5.21 6.31
N ARG A 137 -7.50 5.12 7.07
CA ARG A 137 -7.09 6.06 8.13
C ARG A 137 -5.57 6.04 8.28
N GLY A 138 -4.98 7.19 8.58
CA GLY A 138 -3.53 7.33 8.68
C GLY A 138 -2.84 7.25 7.32
N THR A 139 -1.60 6.83 7.30
CA THR A 139 -0.81 6.69 6.07
C THR A 139 0.02 5.41 6.10
N SER A 140 0.17 4.78 4.95
CA SER A 140 0.97 3.57 4.76
C SER A 140 2.42 3.78 5.16
N VAL A 141 3.11 2.74 5.57
CA VAL A 141 4.56 2.75 5.77
C VAL A 141 5.24 2.44 4.43
N VAL A 142 6.29 3.20 4.11
CA VAL A 142 7.19 2.89 2.99
C VAL A 142 8.54 2.56 3.60
N ASP A 143 8.89 1.28 3.61
CA ASP A 143 10.05 0.75 4.35
C ASP A 143 11.09 0.12 3.42
N PRO A 144 12.21 0.82 3.12
CA PRO A 144 13.31 0.23 2.36
C PRO A 144 13.92 -1.01 3.07
N PRO A 145 14.40 -2.04 2.31
CA PRO A 145 14.65 -1.98 0.87
C PRO A 145 13.45 -2.32 -0.02
N GLU A 146 12.35 -2.84 0.51
CA GLU A 146 11.16 -3.19 -0.29
C GLU A 146 10.35 -1.94 -0.66
N GLY A 147 10.24 -0.99 0.27
CA GLY A 147 9.56 0.28 0.05
C GLY A 147 10.41 1.26 -0.79
N ASP A 148 9.79 1.88 -1.78
CA ASP A 148 10.36 2.90 -2.67
C ASP A 148 9.45 4.13 -2.71
N MET A 149 9.91 5.26 -2.19
CA MET A 149 9.11 6.49 -2.13
C MET A 149 8.85 7.10 -3.49
N ALA A 150 9.78 7.00 -4.43
CA ALA A 150 9.58 7.52 -5.77
C ALA A 150 8.52 6.72 -6.54
N ALA A 151 8.58 5.38 -6.46
CA ALA A 151 7.56 4.50 -7.02
C ALA A 151 6.20 4.73 -6.35
N TYR A 152 6.18 4.87 -5.03
CA TYR A 152 4.97 5.10 -4.24
C TYR A 152 4.24 6.40 -4.64
N LEU A 153 4.98 7.49 -4.83
CA LEU A 153 4.41 8.76 -5.28
C LEU A 153 3.81 8.65 -6.70
N ARG A 154 4.51 7.98 -7.62
CA ARG A 154 3.97 7.71 -8.97
C ARG A 154 2.70 6.85 -8.91
N SER A 155 2.66 5.86 -8.03
CA SER A 155 1.46 5.03 -7.83
C SER A 155 0.28 5.85 -7.33
N LEU A 156 0.49 6.75 -6.34
CA LEU A 156 -0.56 7.65 -5.87
C LEU A 156 -1.08 8.59 -6.96
N GLU A 157 -0.18 9.15 -7.78
CA GLU A 157 -0.54 10.00 -8.93
C GLU A 157 -1.39 9.22 -9.95
N ALA A 158 -0.96 8.00 -10.31
CA ALA A 158 -1.71 7.14 -11.21
C ALA A 158 -3.10 6.80 -10.67
N LEU A 159 -3.23 6.44 -9.38
CA LEU A 159 -4.52 6.15 -8.75
C LEU A 159 -5.44 7.38 -8.73
N LEU A 160 -4.90 8.57 -8.54
CA LEU A 160 -5.66 9.82 -8.57
C LEU A 160 -6.23 10.11 -9.98
N GLU A 161 -5.46 9.81 -11.03
CA GLU A 161 -5.89 9.97 -12.44
C GLU A 161 -7.05 9.05 -12.82
N LEU A 162 -7.19 7.88 -12.19
CA LEU A 162 -8.29 6.95 -12.40
C LEU A 162 -9.65 7.50 -11.91
N ARG A 163 -9.65 8.52 -11.05
CA ARG A 163 -10.84 9.17 -10.47
C ARG A 163 -11.87 8.18 -9.89
N PRO A 164 -11.43 7.24 -9.02
CA PRO A 164 -12.36 6.32 -8.39
C PRO A 164 -13.36 7.10 -7.54
N ARG A 165 -14.55 6.52 -7.33
CA ARG A 165 -15.59 7.14 -6.46
C ARG A 165 -15.37 6.75 -5.00
N ARG A 166 -14.89 5.51 -4.76
CA ARG A 166 -14.76 4.92 -3.44
C ARG A 166 -13.50 4.07 -3.35
N LEU A 167 -12.81 4.11 -2.19
CA LEU A 167 -11.67 3.24 -1.92
C LEU A 167 -12.06 2.15 -0.90
N TYR A 168 -11.55 0.96 -1.16
CA TYR A 168 -11.65 -0.22 -0.32
C TYR A 168 -10.21 -0.61 0.08
N PRO A 169 -9.70 -0.08 1.21
CA PRO A 169 -8.31 -0.26 1.63
C PRO A 169 -8.07 -1.61 2.30
N GLY A 170 -6.79 -2.03 2.38
CA GLY A 170 -6.36 -3.19 3.16
C GLY A 170 -6.63 -3.02 4.66
N HIS A 171 -6.53 -1.78 5.17
CA HIS A 171 -6.78 -1.46 6.59
C HIS A 171 -7.62 -0.20 6.75
N GLY A 172 -8.43 -0.22 7.82
CA GLY A 172 -9.30 0.90 8.20
C GLY A 172 -10.64 0.96 7.45
N PRO A 173 -11.36 2.08 7.55
CA PRO A 173 -12.69 2.23 6.96
C PRO A 173 -12.65 2.41 5.44
N VAL A 174 -13.78 2.12 4.78
CA VAL A 174 -14.04 2.51 3.40
C VAL A 174 -13.97 4.04 3.26
N VAL A 175 -13.40 4.52 2.17
CA VAL A 175 -13.31 5.95 1.85
C VAL A 175 -14.34 6.31 0.79
N GLU A 176 -15.32 7.12 1.16
CA GLU A 176 -16.44 7.49 0.30
C GLU A 176 -16.09 8.61 -0.71
N ARG A 177 -15.10 9.45 -0.40
CA ARG A 177 -14.61 10.54 -1.24
C ARG A 177 -13.19 10.27 -1.70
N ALA A 178 -13.07 9.32 -2.61
CA ALA A 178 -11.77 8.81 -3.05
C ALA A 178 -10.85 9.87 -3.67
N PRO A 179 -11.29 10.75 -4.59
CA PRO A 179 -10.39 11.73 -5.20
C PRO A 179 -9.78 12.70 -4.17
N GLU A 180 -10.58 13.19 -3.23
CA GLU A 180 -10.11 14.10 -2.18
C GLU A 180 -9.11 13.40 -1.26
N TRP A 181 -9.40 12.15 -0.85
CA TRP A 181 -8.51 11.37 0.02
C TRP A 181 -7.17 11.05 -0.64
N LEU A 182 -7.19 10.67 -1.93
CA LEU A 182 -5.98 10.44 -2.71
C LEU A 182 -5.14 11.72 -2.85
N ALA A 183 -5.77 12.85 -3.09
CA ALA A 183 -5.10 14.15 -3.17
C ALA A 183 -4.47 14.55 -1.83
N GLU A 184 -5.20 14.38 -0.71
CA GLU A 184 -4.70 14.64 0.64
C GLU A 184 -3.52 13.71 0.98
N TYR A 185 -3.62 12.43 0.58
CA TYR A 185 -2.57 11.43 0.79
C TYR A 185 -1.27 11.80 0.06
N LEU A 186 -1.38 12.19 -1.22
CA LEU A 186 -0.26 12.65 -2.03
C LEU A 186 0.37 13.93 -1.47
N GLU A 187 -0.45 14.92 -1.10
CA GLU A 187 0.05 16.18 -0.52
C GLU A 187 0.72 15.96 0.84
N HIS A 188 0.18 15.05 1.67
CA HIS A 188 0.81 14.67 2.92
C HIS A 188 2.23 14.12 2.69
N ARG A 189 2.45 13.24 1.69
CA ARG A 189 3.77 12.72 1.34
C ARG A 189 4.72 13.81 0.89
N ARG A 190 4.25 14.69 0.02
CA ARG A 190 5.03 15.85 -0.45
C ARG A 190 5.38 16.82 0.69
N MET A 191 4.45 17.04 1.61
CA MET A 191 4.70 17.84 2.81
C MET A 191 5.79 17.20 3.69
N ARG A 192 5.74 15.89 3.92
CA ARG A 192 6.78 15.18 4.69
C ARG A 192 8.14 15.29 4.03
N GLU A 193 8.21 15.17 2.71
CA GLU A 193 9.46 15.36 1.97
C GLU A 193 10.04 16.78 2.16
N ARG A 194 9.20 17.80 2.04
CA ARG A 194 9.62 19.19 2.34
C ARG A 194 10.14 19.33 3.76
N GLN A 195 9.48 18.73 4.75
CA GLN A 195 9.94 18.76 6.15
C GLN A 195 11.30 18.08 6.34
N VAL A 196 11.58 16.99 5.61
CA VAL A 196 12.91 16.35 5.62
C VAL A 196 13.97 17.30 5.08
N VAL A 197 13.72 17.94 3.94
CA VAL A 197 14.64 18.92 3.34
C VAL A 197 14.87 20.13 4.28
N ASP A 198 13.79 20.69 4.85
CA ASP A 198 13.85 21.80 5.78
C ASP A 198 14.64 21.46 7.05
N ALA A 199 14.43 20.26 7.61
CA ALA A 199 15.13 19.79 8.79
C ALA A 199 16.64 19.61 8.54
N LEU A 200 17.02 19.11 7.36
CA LEU A 200 18.42 19.05 6.93
C LEU A 200 19.03 20.43 6.72
N GLY A 201 18.26 21.39 6.22
CA GLY A 201 18.72 22.76 5.99
C GLY A 201 19.02 23.58 7.25
N ARG A 202 18.56 23.14 8.42
CA ARG A 202 18.78 23.84 9.71
C ARG A 202 20.16 23.63 10.30
N THR A 203 20.90 22.65 9.83
CA THR A 203 22.25 22.33 10.32
C THR A 203 23.17 21.94 9.15
N LYS A 204 24.48 22.09 9.36
CA LYS A 204 25.48 21.55 8.44
C LYS A 204 25.90 20.13 8.79
N GLU A 205 25.54 19.66 9.98
CA GLU A 205 25.90 18.34 10.46
C GLU A 205 24.98 17.30 9.80
N PRO A 206 25.54 16.20 9.25
CA PRO A 206 24.74 15.10 8.71
C PRO A 206 23.83 14.48 9.78
N ARG A 207 22.63 14.10 9.43
CA ARG A 207 21.60 13.56 10.34
C ARG A 207 21.15 12.16 9.95
N SER A 208 20.85 11.33 10.94
CA SER A 208 20.26 10.03 10.73
C SER A 208 18.73 10.11 10.48
N PRO A 209 18.13 9.09 9.83
CA PRO A 209 16.68 9.04 9.67
C PRO A 209 15.91 9.10 10.99
N ALA A 210 16.46 8.50 12.07
CA ALA A 210 15.85 8.52 13.39
C ALA A 210 15.83 9.93 14.03
N GLU A 211 16.94 10.68 13.91
CA GLU A 211 17.01 12.08 14.39
C GLU A 211 16.01 12.98 13.66
N LEU A 212 15.88 12.78 12.33
CA LEU A 212 14.91 13.52 11.53
C LEU A 212 13.46 13.12 11.87
N ALA A 213 13.19 11.83 12.04
CA ALA A 213 11.87 11.35 12.42
C ALA A 213 11.45 11.91 13.80
N SER A 214 12.33 11.89 14.80
CA SER A 214 12.03 12.45 16.13
C SER A 214 11.65 13.93 16.08
N GLU A 215 12.25 14.71 15.17
CA GLU A 215 11.91 16.12 14.98
C GLU A 215 10.59 16.31 14.20
N ILE A 216 10.46 15.63 13.05
CA ILE A 216 9.32 15.80 12.13
C ILE A 216 8.03 15.25 12.72
N TYR A 217 8.12 14.17 13.51
CA TYR A 217 7.00 13.51 14.15
C TYR A 217 6.90 13.82 15.65
N ALA A 218 7.44 14.95 16.10
CA ALA A 218 7.30 15.41 17.49
C ALA A 218 5.82 15.44 17.90
N GLY A 219 5.49 14.77 19.02
CA GLY A 219 4.12 14.63 19.52
C GLY A 219 3.34 13.40 19.02
N TYR A 220 3.93 12.59 18.15
CA TYR A 220 3.39 11.27 17.84
C TYR A 220 3.78 10.26 18.93
N PRO A 221 3.03 9.13 19.09
CA PRO A 221 3.40 8.06 19.99
C PRO A 221 4.80 7.52 19.69
N ASP A 222 5.62 7.32 20.74
CA ASP A 222 7.01 6.86 20.60
C ASP A 222 7.12 5.51 19.87
N GLU A 223 6.12 4.66 20.01
CA GLU A 223 6.02 3.34 19.36
C GLU A 223 5.94 3.44 17.82
N LEU A 224 5.53 4.57 17.27
CA LEU A 224 5.47 4.82 15.82
C LEU A 224 6.75 5.42 15.24
N LEU A 225 7.65 5.94 16.08
CA LEU A 225 8.88 6.60 15.62
C LEU A 225 9.81 5.68 14.81
N PRO A 226 9.97 4.38 15.14
CA PRO A 226 10.77 3.48 14.31
C PRO A 226 10.23 3.36 12.87
N ALA A 227 8.92 3.21 12.69
CA ALA A 227 8.30 3.15 11.37
C ALA A 227 8.36 4.50 10.62
N ALA A 228 8.22 5.60 11.36
CA ALA A 228 8.41 6.95 10.82
C ALA A 228 9.86 7.14 10.32
N ALA A 229 10.86 6.66 11.05
CA ALA A 229 12.27 6.72 10.65
C ALA A 229 12.54 5.91 9.36
N ARG A 230 11.87 4.77 9.18
CA ARG A 230 11.95 3.97 7.95
C ARG A 230 11.34 4.72 6.76
N THR A 231 10.20 5.35 6.95
CA THR A 231 9.57 6.19 5.91
C THR A 231 10.41 7.44 5.60
N VAL A 232 11.04 8.06 6.61
CA VAL A 232 12.00 9.15 6.39
C VAL A 232 13.21 8.67 5.58
N LEU A 233 13.72 7.47 5.86
CA LEU A 233 14.78 6.86 5.05
C LEU A 233 14.36 6.71 3.58
N ALA A 234 13.13 6.28 3.30
CA ALA A 234 12.62 6.17 1.93
C ALA A 234 12.60 7.54 1.22
N HIS A 235 12.19 8.61 1.91
CA HIS A 235 12.30 9.97 1.36
C HIS A 235 13.75 10.39 1.11
N LEU A 236 14.66 10.08 2.02
CA LEU A 236 16.08 10.41 1.89
C LEU A 236 16.73 9.69 0.71
N GLN A 237 16.42 8.42 0.49
CA GLN A 237 16.89 7.66 -0.66
C GLN A 237 16.41 8.28 -1.98
N LYS A 238 15.11 8.60 -2.08
CA LYS A 238 14.57 9.33 -3.24
C LYS A 238 15.30 10.66 -3.46
N LEU A 239 15.48 11.47 -2.42
CA LEU A 239 16.18 12.75 -2.51
C LEU A 239 17.67 12.59 -2.86
N GLN A 240 18.28 11.49 -2.48
CA GLN A 240 19.66 11.14 -2.87
C GLN A 240 19.74 10.80 -4.36
N ASP A 241 18.82 10.01 -4.88
CA ASP A 241 18.72 9.68 -6.30
C ASP A 241 18.48 10.94 -7.16
N GLU A 242 17.75 11.91 -6.62
CA GLU A 242 17.54 13.23 -7.23
C GLU A 242 18.75 14.18 -7.09
N GLY A 243 19.76 13.81 -6.31
CA GLY A 243 20.96 14.59 -6.05
C GLY A 243 20.72 15.81 -5.13
N ILE A 244 19.65 15.78 -4.37
CA ILE A 244 19.28 16.84 -3.38
C ILE A 244 20.00 16.63 -2.06
N VAL A 245 20.22 15.37 -1.66
CA VAL A 245 20.95 14.99 -0.46
C VAL A 245 22.13 14.09 -0.79
N THR A 246 23.11 14.07 0.10
CA THR A 246 24.25 13.13 0.10
C THR A 246 24.17 12.26 1.34
N GLU A 247 24.69 11.03 1.25
CA GLU A 247 24.74 10.08 2.35
C GLU A 247 26.17 9.69 2.64
N ASP A 248 26.53 9.63 3.92
CA ASP A 248 27.76 9.06 4.44
C ASP A 248 27.46 8.31 5.74
N HIS A 249 27.77 7.01 5.80
CA HIS A 249 27.54 6.15 6.97
C HIS A 249 26.14 6.26 7.58
N GLN A 250 25.09 6.18 6.74
CA GLN A 250 23.68 6.31 7.10
C GLN A 250 23.32 7.67 7.74
N ARG A 251 24.10 8.69 7.47
CA ARG A 251 23.81 10.08 7.84
C ARG A 251 23.69 10.92 6.57
N PHE A 252 22.73 11.80 6.54
CA PHE A 252 22.31 12.56 5.36
C PHE A 252 22.49 14.06 5.59
N ALA A 253 22.89 14.75 4.53
CA ALA A 253 23.01 16.20 4.49
C ALA A 253 22.54 16.72 3.13
N LEU A 254 22.16 18.01 3.06
CA LEU A 254 21.88 18.63 1.75
C LEU A 254 23.14 18.60 0.88
N ALA A 255 22.96 18.27 -0.39
CA ALA A 255 24.04 18.36 -1.35
C ALA A 255 24.50 19.83 -1.47
N GLY A 256 25.81 20.06 -1.42
CA GLY A 256 26.38 21.37 -1.67
C GLY A 256 26.05 21.88 -3.08
N PRO A 257 26.16 23.20 -3.33
CA PRO A 257 25.98 23.73 -4.68
C PRO A 257 26.90 22.98 -5.64
N ARG A 258 26.32 22.40 -6.71
CA ARG A 258 27.13 21.76 -7.76
C ARG A 258 28.13 22.78 -8.25
N GLY A 259 29.42 22.55 -7.95
CA GLY A 259 30.49 23.39 -8.46
C GLY A 259 30.33 23.49 -9.97
N SER A 260 30.19 24.71 -10.48
CA SER A 260 30.28 24.95 -11.91
C SER A 260 31.68 24.54 -12.34
N ASN A 261 31.81 23.32 -12.91
CA ASN A 261 33.00 22.96 -13.66
C ASN A 261 33.05 23.89 -14.88
N THR A 262 33.66 25.05 -14.72
CA THR A 262 34.18 25.84 -15.82
C THR A 262 35.51 25.20 -16.23
N THR A 263 35.47 24.38 -17.25
CA THR A 263 36.64 24.12 -18.12
C THR A 263 36.51 24.93 -19.36
#